data_c148f7e6370f1e01eb7de754bd096f02
#
_entry.id   c148f7e6370f1e01eb7de754bd096f02
#
_cell.length_a   1.000
_cell.length_b   1.000
_cell.length_c   1.000
_cell.angle_alpha   90.00
_cell.angle_beta   90.00
_cell.angle_gamma   90.00
#
_symmetry.space_group_name_H-M   'P 1'
#
loop_
_entity.id
_entity.type
_entity.pdbx_description
1 polymer ?
#
loop_
_entity_poly.entity_id
_entity_poly.type
_entity_poly.pdbx_seq_one_letter_code
_entity_poly.pdbx_strand_id
1 'polypeptide(L)'
;MTPEQLKASILQRAMEGKLVPQNPNDEPASELLKRIKAEKEKLISEGKIKRDKKETEIFRGDDGKHYGKFADGSTQEIDVPYDIPDTWEWVRFSTLVEIVRGGSPRPIKDYLTSEVDGINWIKIGDTEKGEKYINNVKEKIKKSGLNKTRFVKKGTFLLTNSMSFGRPYILNVDGAIHDGWLAISNYENSLNKDYLFYILSSNVVYSQFLSLISGAVVKNLNSDKVASILIPLPPLAEQQRIIEAIESALEKVDEYAESYNRLEQLDKEFPDKLKKSILQYAMQGKLVEQDPNDESVEVLLEKIRAEKQKLFEEGKIKKKDLDISIVSQGDDNSYYGNKDETTSYPIYEIPEAWRYIKFA
;
A
#
# COMPACT_ATOMS: atom_id res chain seq x y z
N MET A 1 6.77 -3.89 14.20
CA MET A 1 5.95 -4.46 13.09
C MET A 1 5.34 -3.30 12.34
N THR A 2 5.47 -3.23 11.01
CA THR A 2 4.84 -2.15 10.24
C THR A 2 3.32 -2.34 10.14
N PRO A 3 2.54 -1.28 9.88
CA PRO A 3 1.10 -1.40 9.67
C PRO A 3 0.74 -2.41 8.57
N GLU A 4 1.50 -2.47 7.48
CA GLU A 4 1.30 -3.42 6.38
C GLU A 4 1.53 -4.86 6.82
N GLN A 5 2.57 -5.11 7.63
CA GLN A 5 2.83 -6.44 8.20
C GLN A 5 1.71 -6.88 9.13
N LEU A 6 1.14 -5.94 9.90
CA LEU A 6 0.03 -6.22 10.79
C LEU A 6 -1.25 -6.57 10.01
N LYS A 7 -1.58 -5.78 8.95
CA LYS A 7 -2.68 -6.08 8.01
C LYS A 7 -2.52 -7.46 7.39
N ALA A 8 -1.32 -7.78 6.90
CA ALA A 8 -1.04 -9.10 6.33
C ALA A 8 -1.22 -10.24 7.33
N SER A 9 -0.80 -10.05 8.59
CA SER A 9 -0.95 -11.03 9.66
C SER A 9 -2.43 -11.26 10.04
N ILE A 10 -3.23 -10.20 10.09
CA ILE A 10 -4.68 -10.29 10.34
C ILE A 10 -5.36 -11.12 9.23
N LEU A 11 -5.09 -10.82 7.97
CA LEU A 11 -5.64 -11.56 6.85
C LEU A 11 -5.17 -13.03 6.85
N GLN A 12 -3.91 -13.28 7.18
CA GLN A 12 -3.40 -14.65 7.29
C GLN A 12 -4.17 -15.45 8.35
N ARG A 13 -4.33 -14.90 9.56
CA ARG A 13 -5.09 -15.55 10.65
C ARG A 13 -6.56 -15.76 10.28
N ALA A 14 -7.16 -14.81 9.55
CA ALA A 14 -8.53 -14.94 9.06
C ALA A 14 -8.66 -16.12 8.08
N MET A 15 -7.73 -16.25 7.14
CA MET A 15 -7.75 -17.32 6.14
C MET A 15 -7.40 -18.70 6.74
N GLU A 16 -6.72 -18.74 7.86
CA GLU A 16 -6.43 -19.98 8.62
C GLU A 16 -7.55 -20.39 9.58
N GLY A 17 -8.68 -19.65 9.63
CA GLY A 17 -9.77 -19.89 10.60
C GLY A 17 -9.40 -19.61 12.06
N LYS A 18 -8.37 -18.76 12.30
CA LYS A 18 -7.83 -18.43 13.63
C LYS A 18 -8.20 -17.04 14.13
N LEU A 19 -8.98 -16.27 13.34
CA LEU A 19 -9.36 -14.90 13.71
C LEU A 19 -10.62 -14.87 14.56
N VAL A 20 -11.56 -15.74 14.28
CA VAL A 20 -12.84 -15.87 15.01
C VAL A 20 -13.01 -17.28 15.57
N PRO A 21 -13.76 -17.47 16.69
CA PRO A 21 -14.04 -18.79 17.21
C PRO A 21 -14.97 -19.56 16.25
N GLN A 22 -14.75 -20.88 16.14
CA GLN A 22 -15.62 -21.79 15.42
C GLN A 22 -16.95 -21.93 16.15
N ASN A 23 -18.07 -21.89 15.40
CA ASN A 23 -19.40 -22.12 15.95
C ASN A 23 -19.93 -23.50 15.49
N PRO A 24 -20.14 -24.47 16.37
CA PRO A 24 -20.59 -25.81 15.99
C PRO A 24 -22.01 -25.85 15.43
N ASN A 25 -22.77 -24.76 15.55
CA ASN A 25 -24.12 -24.65 14.97
C ASN A 25 -24.12 -24.10 13.55
N ASP A 26 -23.00 -23.68 13.03
CA ASP A 26 -22.91 -23.25 11.63
C ASP A 26 -23.04 -24.46 10.70
N GLU A 27 -23.72 -24.26 9.58
CA GLU A 27 -23.76 -25.27 8.53
C GLU A 27 -22.36 -25.47 7.95
N PRO A 28 -21.80 -26.69 7.97
CA PRO A 28 -20.45 -26.93 7.46
C PRO A 28 -20.32 -26.56 5.97
N ALA A 29 -19.14 -26.15 5.52
CA ALA A 29 -18.86 -25.80 4.14
C ALA A 29 -19.10 -26.97 3.18
N SER A 30 -19.00 -28.23 3.63
CA SER A 30 -19.33 -29.42 2.85
C SER A 30 -20.79 -29.44 2.38
N GLU A 31 -21.74 -28.99 3.22
CA GLU A 31 -23.17 -28.91 2.82
C GLU A 31 -23.40 -27.77 1.81
N LEU A 32 -22.72 -26.64 1.99
CA LEU A 32 -22.72 -25.57 0.99
C LEU A 32 -22.20 -26.06 -0.36
N LEU A 33 -21.11 -26.81 -0.39
CA LEU A 33 -20.56 -27.39 -1.62
C LEU A 33 -21.51 -28.37 -2.31
N LYS A 34 -22.23 -29.18 -1.55
CA LYS A 34 -23.27 -30.06 -2.11
C LYS A 34 -24.34 -29.26 -2.84
N ARG A 35 -24.80 -28.14 -2.28
CA ARG A 35 -25.80 -27.27 -2.94
C ARG A 35 -25.23 -26.61 -4.20
N ILE A 36 -24.01 -26.07 -4.15
CA ILE A 36 -23.34 -25.47 -5.31
C ILE A 36 -23.21 -26.49 -6.44
N LYS A 37 -22.80 -27.72 -6.11
CA LYS A 37 -22.67 -28.82 -7.07
C LYS A 37 -24.00 -29.19 -7.70
N ALA A 38 -25.07 -29.32 -6.91
CA ALA A 38 -26.40 -29.62 -7.40
C ALA A 38 -26.94 -28.54 -8.35
N GLU A 39 -26.73 -27.25 -8.00
CA GLU A 39 -27.15 -26.14 -8.86
C GLU A 39 -26.34 -26.11 -10.17
N LYS A 40 -25.04 -26.35 -10.11
CA LYS A 40 -24.17 -26.42 -11.30
C LYS A 40 -24.56 -27.58 -12.23
N GLU A 41 -24.83 -28.76 -11.69
CA GLU A 41 -25.35 -29.90 -12.47
C GLU A 41 -26.71 -29.58 -13.14
N LYS A 42 -27.59 -28.87 -12.45
CA LYS A 42 -28.83 -28.38 -13.01
C LYS A 42 -28.59 -27.44 -14.20
N LEU A 43 -27.70 -26.46 -14.05
CA LEU A 43 -27.36 -25.52 -15.13
C LEU A 43 -26.69 -26.21 -16.33
N ILE A 44 -25.90 -27.26 -16.09
CA ILE A 44 -25.30 -28.09 -17.13
C ILE A 44 -26.41 -28.87 -17.87
N SER A 45 -27.33 -29.50 -17.13
CA SER A 45 -28.45 -30.25 -17.73
C SER A 45 -29.41 -29.38 -18.55
N GLU A 46 -29.57 -28.10 -18.14
CA GLU A 46 -30.33 -27.10 -18.87
C GLU A 46 -29.57 -26.49 -20.07
N GLY A 47 -28.31 -26.91 -20.29
CA GLY A 47 -27.47 -26.40 -21.38
C GLY A 47 -26.99 -24.95 -21.22
N LYS A 48 -27.16 -24.38 -20.01
CA LYS A 48 -26.77 -22.98 -19.71
C LYS A 48 -25.27 -22.82 -19.52
N ILE A 49 -24.60 -23.84 -18.97
CA ILE A 49 -23.16 -23.90 -18.80
C ILE A 49 -22.61 -25.22 -19.35
N LYS A 50 -21.33 -25.21 -19.74
CA LYS A 50 -20.64 -26.42 -20.19
C LYS A 50 -19.94 -27.07 -19.03
N ARG A 51 -19.94 -28.43 -18.99
CA ARG A 51 -19.16 -29.19 -18.02
C ARG A 51 -17.65 -28.92 -18.22
N ASP A 52 -16.97 -28.52 -17.19
CA ASP A 52 -15.51 -28.45 -17.20
C ASP A 52 -14.95 -29.89 -17.08
N LYS A 53 -14.15 -30.29 -18.07
CA LYS A 53 -13.51 -31.62 -18.09
C LYS A 53 -12.35 -31.74 -17.09
N LYS A 54 -11.85 -30.59 -16.58
CA LYS A 54 -10.74 -30.50 -15.62
C LYS A 54 -11.24 -30.27 -14.19
N GLU A 55 -12.55 -30.31 -13.94
CA GLU A 55 -13.11 -30.05 -12.63
C GLU A 55 -12.62 -31.12 -11.65
N THR A 56 -11.94 -30.69 -10.60
CA THR A 56 -11.46 -31.51 -9.49
C THR A 56 -12.30 -31.26 -8.26
N GLU A 57 -12.82 -32.32 -7.66
CA GLU A 57 -13.38 -32.29 -6.31
C GLU A 57 -12.23 -32.53 -5.33
N ILE A 58 -12.05 -31.68 -4.32
CA ILE A 58 -11.06 -31.87 -3.27
C ILE A 58 -11.76 -32.48 -2.06
N PHE A 59 -11.16 -33.49 -1.46
CA PHE A 59 -11.66 -34.12 -0.25
C PHE A 59 -10.49 -34.49 0.68
N ARG A 60 -10.78 -34.63 1.98
CA ARG A 60 -9.81 -35.09 2.97
C ARG A 60 -9.94 -36.60 3.12
N GLY A 61 -8.83 -37.31 2.94
CA GLY A 61 -8.74 -38.75 3.14
C GLY A 61 -8.71 -39.16 4.62
N ASP A 62 -8.90 -40.46 4.90
CA ASP A 62 -8.84 -41.01 6.24
C ASP A 62 -7.45 -40.86 6.89
N ASP A 63 -6.42 -40.66 6.10
CA ASP A 63 -5.05 -40.38 6.52
C ASP A 63 -4.82 -38.89 6.86
N GLY A 64 -5.85 -38.05 6.75
CA GLY A 64 -5.81 -36.61 7.01
C GLY A 64 -5.25 -35.75 5.88
N LYS A 65 -4.82 -36.36 4.77
CA LYS A 65 -4.29 -35.67 3.60
C LYS A 65 -5.42 -35.22 2.68
N HIS A 66 -5.12 -34.25 1.81
CA HIS A 66 -6.06 -33.77 0.80
C HIS A 66 -5.81 -34.42 -0.56
N TYR A 67 -6.90 -34.81 -1.22
CA TYR A 67 -6.89 -35.46 -2.51
C TYR A 67 -7.81 -34.75 -3.50
N GLY A 68 -7.35 -34.58 -4.73
CA GLY A 68 -8.17 -34.15 -5.84
C GLY A 68 -8.74 -35.37 -6.59
N LYS A 69 -10.05 -35.38 -6.83
CA LYS A 69 -10.71 -36.39 -7.66
C LYS A 69 -10.96 -35.79 -9.04
N PHE A 70 -10.41 -36.42 -10.06
CA PHE A 70 -10.54 -36.00 -11.46
C PHE A 70 -11.81 -36.56 -12.11
N ALA A 71 -12.17 -36.01 -13.27
CA ALA A 71 -13.36 -36.44 -14.03
C ALA A 71 -13.30 -37.90 -14.50
N ASP A 72 -12.09 -38.48 -14.65
CA ASP A 72 -11.87 -39.89 -15.00
C ASP A 72 -11.96 -40.84 -13.79
N GLY A 73 -12.25 -40.31 -12.61
CA GLY A 73 -12.33 -41.06 -11.34
C GLY A 73 -10.99 -41.28 -10.65
N SER A 74 -9.87 -40.89 -11.23
CA SER A 74 -8.55 -40.95 -10.58
C SER A 74 -8.45 -39.96 -9.42
N THR A 75 -7.62 -40.28 -8.45
CA THR A 75 -7.31 -39.44 -7.29
C THR A 75 -5.83 -39.16 -7.21
N GLN A 76 -5.47 -37.92 -6.86
CA GLN A 76 -4.09 -37.49 -6.65
C GLN A 76 -3.99 -36.69 -5.36
N GLU A 77 -2.95 -36.94 -4.57
CA GLU A 77 -2.64 -36.13 -3.40
C GLU A 77 -2.38 -34.67 -3.81
N ILE A 78 -2.95 -33.72 -3.06
CA ILE A 78 -2.82 -32.28 -3.29
C ILE A 78 -2.21 -31.65 -2.06
N ASP A 79 -1.12 -30.91 -2.25
CA ASP A 79 -0.57 -30.05 -1.23
C ASP A 79 -1.46 -28.83 -1.01
N VAL A 80 -1.96 -28.67 0.21
CA VAL A 80 -2.71 -27.49 0.64
C VAL A 80 -1.79 -26.49 1.34
N PRO A 81 -2.07 -25.19 1.29
CA PRO A 81 -1.16 -24.19 1.87
C PRO A 81 -0.97 -24.31 3.39
N TYR A 82 -1.99 -24.76 4.12
CA TYR A 82 -2.02 -24.93 5.59
C TYR A 82 -3.26 -25.72 6.04
N ASP A 83 -3.30 -26.09 7.31
CA ASP A 83 -4.46 -26.73 7.91
C ASP A 83 -5.57 -25.72 8.19
N ILE A 84 -6.81 -26.11 7.92
CA ILE A 84 -8.03 -25.34 8.15
C ILE A 84 -8.93 -26.07 9.17
N PRO A 85 -9.89 -25.37 9.82
CA PRO A 85 -10.87 -26.00 10.71
C PRO A 85 -11.66 -27.12 10.01
N ASP A 86 -12.11 -28.11 10.78
CA ASP A 86 -12.86 -29.26 10.23
C ASP A 86 -14.22 -28.90 9.60
N THR A 87 -14.75 -27.72 9.92
CA THR A 87 -15.98 -27.16 9.31
C THR A 87 -15.75 -26.47 7.97
N TRP A 88 -14.48 -26.26 7.58
CA TRP A 88 -14.09 -25.62 6.34
C TRP A 88 -13.66 -26.63 5.30
N GLU A 89 -13.67 -26.21 4.04
CA GLU A 89 -13.22 -27.04 2.91
C GLU A 89 -12.19 -26.31 2.04
N TRP A 90 -11.17 -27.02 1.58
CA TRP A 90 -10.34 -26.55 0.48
C TRP A 90 -11.03 -26.82 -0.85
N VAL A 91 -11.18 -25.78 -1.68
CA VAL A 91 -11.84 -25.91 -2.99
C VAL A 91 -11.07 -25.21 -4.09
N ARG A 92 -11.18 -25.71 -5.32
CA ARG A 92 -10.70 -24.97 -6.50
C ARG A 92 -11.55 -23.71 -6.69
N PHE A 93 -10.90 -22.59 -7.01
CA PHE A 93 -11.64 -21.33 -7.19
C PHE A 93 -12.71 -21.43 -8.31
N SER A 94 -12.42 -22.20 -9.38
CA SER A 94 -13.38 -22.51 -10.43
C SER A 94 -14.68 -23.19 -9.96
N THR A 95 -14.67 -23.84 -8.82
CA THR A 95 -15.86 -24.44 -8.22
C THR A 95 -16.85 -23.36 -7.75
N LEU A 96 -16.33 -22.24 -7.27
CA LEU A 96 -17.10 -21.18 -6.61
C LEU A 96 -17.50 -20.02 -7.54
N VAL A 97 -16.81 -19.83 -8.67
CA VAL A 97 -16.93 -18.63 -9.50
C VAL A 97 -16.78 -18.94 -10.99
N GLU A 98 -17.21 -18.00 -11.82
CA GLU A 98 -16.89 -17.95 -13.24
C GLU A 98 -15.80 -16.88 -13.48
N ILE A 99 -14.76 -17.23 -14.27
CA ILE A 99 -13.63 -16.35 -14.57
C ILE A 99 -13.53 -16.15 -16.07
N VAL A 100 -13.63 -14.91 -16.51
CA VAL A 100 -13.55 -14.56 -17.92
C VAL A 100 -12.55 -13.43 -18.14
N ARG A 101 -11.79 -13.53 -19.24
CA ARG A 101 -10.85 -12.47 -19.61
C ARG A 101 -11.54 -11.33 -20.35
N GLY A 102 -11.12 -10.11 -20.09
CA GLY A 102 -11.46 -8.93 -20.89
C GLY A 102 -10.85 -8.99 -22.29
N GLY A 103 -11.18 -8.04 -23.13
CA GLY A 103 -10.67 -7.93 -24.49
C GLY A 103 -10.46 -6.48 -24.90
N SER A 104 -9.62 -6.24 -25.89
CA SER A 104 -9.34 -4.89 -26.39
C SER A 104 -9.63 -4.80 -27.88
N PRO A 105 -10.57 -3.94 -28.31
CA PRO A 105 -10.75 -3.62 -29.72
C PRO A 105 -9.46 -3.08 -30.32
N ARG A 106 -9.10 -3.53 -31.52
CA ARG A 106 -7.86 -3.08 -32.20
C ARG A 106 -8.14 -2.62 -33.60
N PRO A 107 -7.53 -1.49 -34.03
CA PRO A 107 -6.76 -0.54 -33.22
C PRO A 107 -7.69 0.25 -32.28
N ILE A 108 -7.31 0.43 -31.03
CA ILE A 108 -8.19 1.03 -29.98
C ILE A 108 -8.62 2.46 -30.33
N LYS A 109 -7.76 3.22 -31.02
CA LYS A 109 -8.01 4.62 -31.41
C LYS A 109 -9.29 4.79 -32.23
N ASP A 110 -9.67 3.79 -33.05
CA ASP A 110 -10.86 3.83 -33.89
C ASP A 110 -12.16 3.67 -33.09
N TYR A 111 -12.02 3.12 -31.89
CA TYR A 111 -13.15 2.81 -30.99
C TYR A 111 -13.27 3.82 -29.84
N LEU A 112 -12.26 4.63 -29.55
CA LEU A 112 -12.38 5.66 -28.52
C LEU A 112 -13.43 6.71 -28.93
N THR A 113 -14.16 7.24 -27.93
CA THR A 113 -15.17 8.27 -28.12
C THR A 113 -15.30 9.15 -26.88
N SER A 114 -15.70 10.41 -27.10
CA SER A 114 -16.09 11.35 -26.05
C SER A 114 -17.62 11.51 -25.97
N GLU A 115 -18.39 10.77 -26.76
CA GLU A 115 -19.84 10.85 -26.79
C GLU A 115 -20.44 10.47 -25.45
N VAL A 116 -21.57 11.09 -25.09
CA VAL A 116 -22.25 10.88 -23.78
C VAL A 116 -22.71 9.43 -23.64
N ASP A 117 -23.20 8.82 -24.75
CA ASP A 117 -23.70 7.45 -24.78
C ASP A 117 -22.61 6.38 -25.02
N GLY A 118 -21.33 6.79 -25.02
CA GLY A 118 -20.17 5.91 -25.06
C GLY A 118 -20.11 4.99 -23.82
N ILE A 119 -19.56 3.79 -24.02
CA ILE A 119 -19.40 2.76 -22.97
C ILE A 119 -18.09 3.02 -22.24
N ASN A 120 -18.11 3.04 -20.90
CA ASN A 120 -16.89 3.16 -20.10
C ASN A 120 -15.88 2.08 -20.50
N TRP A 121 -14.63 2.51 -20.74
CA TRP A 121 -13.52 1.65 -21.10
C TRP A 121 -12.56 1.48 -19.91
N ILE A 122 -12.77 0.41 -19.15
CA ILE A 122 -12.13 0.17 -17.86
C ILE A 122 -10.73 -0.41 -18.07
N LYS A 123 -9.71 0.37 -17.69
CA LYS A 123 -8.29 -0.01 -17.77
C LYS A 123 -7.67 -0.14 -16.38
N ILE A 124 -6.51 -0.79 -16.29
CA ILE A 124 -5.75 -0.87 -15.03
C ILE A 124 -5.36 0.54 -14.53
N GLY A 125 -5.14 1.50 -15.43
CA GLY A 125 -4.85 2.90 -15.09
C GLY A 125 -6.01 3.69 -14.46
N ASP A 126 -7.20 3.12 -14.35
CA ASP A 126 -8.35 3.70 -13.66
C ASP A 126 -8.41 3.28 -12.18
N THR A 127 -7.43 2.48 -11.71
CA THR A 127 -7.32 2.04 -10.32
C THR A 127 -6.37 2.92 -9.53
N GLU A 128 -6.67 3.09 -8.24
CA GLU A 128 -5.77 3.70 -7.27
C GLU A 128 -5.21 2.64 -6.31
N LYS A 129 -3.96 2.79 -5.90
CA LYS A 129 -3.32 1.83 -5.01
C LYS A 129 -3.96 1.86 -3.62
N GLY A 130 -4.44 0.71 -3.16
CA GLY A 130 -5.11 0.58 -1.85
C GLY A 130 -6.62 0.75 -1.90
N GLU A 131 -7.17 1.23 -3.02
CA GLU A 131 -8.61 1.32 -3.21
C GLU A 131 -9.25 -0.05 -3.49
N LYS A 132 -10.42 -0.28 -2.89
CA LYS A 132 -11.23 -1.48 -3.10
C LYS A 132 -12.12 -1.38 -4.33
N TYR A 133 -12.56 -0.15 -4.66
CA TYR A 133 -13.55 0.11 -5.70
C TYR A 133 -12.98 0.90 -6.87
N ILE A 134 -13.45 0.59 -8.09
CA ILE A 134 -13.24 1.43 -9.27
C ILE A 134 -14.51 2.29 -9.44
N ASN A 135 -14.38 3.57 -9.09
CA ASN A 135 -15.49 4.53 -9.09
C ASN A 135 -15.55 5.35 -10.37
N ASN A 136 -14.41 5.66 -10.96
CA ASN A 136 -14.28 6.57 -12.09
C ASN A 136 -13.50 5.92 -13.22
N VAL A 137 -13.95 6.17 -14.45
CA VAL A 137 -13.32 5.69 -15.68
C VAL A 137 -13.06 6.85 -16.60
N LYS A 138 -11.82 6.97 -17.08
CA LYS A 138 -11.34 8.13 -17.85
C LYS A 138 -11.76 8.11 -19.32
N GLU A 139 -11.89 6.93 -19.90
CA GLU A 139 -12.11 6.77 -21.34
C GLU A 139 -13.41 6.00 -21.62
N LYS A 140 -13.96 6.24 -22.81
CA LYS A 140 -15.11 5.52 -23.32
C LYS A 140 -14.83 4.94 -24.69
N ILE A 141 -15.55 3.87 -25.03
CA ILE A 141 -15.54 3.29 -26.38
C ILE A 141 -16.92 3.34 -27.03
N LYS A 142 -16.93 3.36 -28.35
CA LYS A 142 -18.16 3.22 -29.17
C LYS A 142 -18.81 1.86 -28.93
N LYS A 143 -20.13 1.80 -29.03
CA LYS A 143 -20.90 0.54 -28.92
C LYS A 143 -20.43 -0.52 -29.93
N SER A 144 -19.93 -0.13 -31.10
CA SER A 144 -19.35 -1.04 -32.11
C SER A 144 -18.12 -1.82 -31.61
N GLY A 145 -17.47 -1.37 -30.52
CA GLY A 145 -16.33 -2.08 -29.92
C GLY A 145 -16.74 -3.22 -28.99
N LEU A 146 -18.02 -3.31 -28.55
CA LEU A 146 -18.47 -4.27 -27.56
C LEU A 146 -18.29 -5.73 -27.97
N ASN A 147 -18.37 -6.04 -29.25
CA ASN A 147 -18.17 -7.39 -29.76
C ASN A 147 -16.71 -7.90 -29.68
N LYS A 148 -15.76 -6.99 -29.38
CA LYS A 148 -14.31 -7.26 -29.28
C LYS A 148 -13.80 -7.15 -27.84
N THR A 149 -14.69 -6.88 -26.89
CA THR A 149 -14.39 -6.77 -25.47
C THR A 149 -15.46 -7.48 -24.66
N ARG A 150 -15.41 -7.36 -23.34
CA ARG A 150 -16.42 -7.89 -22.44
C ARG A 150 -17.06 -6.75 -21.66
N PHE A 151 -18.38 -6.64 -21.80
CA PHE A 151 -19.17 -5.75 -20.96
C PHE A 151 -19.44 -6.43 -19.61
N VAL A 152 -19.25 -5.69 -18.52
CA VAL A 152 -19.48 -6.11 -17.14
C VAL A 152 -20.26 -5.04 -16.40
N LYS A 153 -21.00 -5.46 -15.38
CA LYS A 153 -21.86 -4.58 -14.58
C LYS A 153 -21.19 -4.15 -13.29
N LYS A 154 -21.68 -3.09 -12.71
CA LYS A 154 -21.41 -2.70 -11.33
C LYS A 154 -21.56 -3.92 -10.41
N GLY A 155 -20.64 -4.05 -9.44
CA GLY A 155 -20.57 -5.20 -8.54
C GLY A 155 -19.66 -6.33 -9.03
N THR A 156 -19.30 -6.37 -10.32
CA THR A 156 -18.36 -7.37 -10.83
C THR A 156 -16.98 -7.19 -10.20
N PHE A 157 -16.37 -8.31 -9.79
CA PHE A 157 -14.97 -8.34 -9.40
C PHE A 157 -14.06 -8.33 -10.62
N LEU A 158 -13.01 -7.52 -10.54
CA LEU A 158 -11.91 -7.50 -11.50
C LEU A 158 -10.61 -7.89 -10.83
N LEU A 159 -9.83 -8.75 -11.47
CA LEU A 159 -8.49 -9.12 -11.04
C LEU A 159 -7.50 -8.71 -12.12
N THR A 160 -6.42 -8.02 -11.74
CA THR A 160 -5.34 -7.66 -12.68
C THR A 160 -4.58 -8.90 -13.13
N ASN A 161 -4.39 -9.08 -14.44
CA ASN A 161 -3.73 -10.27 -15.00
C ASN A 161 -2.26 -10.05 -15.36
N SER A 162 -1.80 -8.80 -15.47
CA SER A 162 -0.44 -8.43 -15.90
C SER A 162 0.10 -7.23 -15.13
N MET A 163 1.40 -6.94 -15.22
CA MET A 163 2.11 -5.87 -14.52
C MET A 163 1.98 -5.98 -12.98
N SER A 164 0.96 -5.39 -12.38
CA SER A 164 0.61 -5.53 -10.96
C SER A 164 -0.42 -6.66 -10.76
N PHE A 165 -0.16 -7.85 -11.29
CA PHE A 165 -1.08 -8.99 -11.31
C PHE A 165 -1.61 -9.39 -9.94
N GLY A 166 -2.80 -9.99 -9.91
CA GLY A 166 -3.40 -10.57 -8.72
C GLY A 166 -4.03 -9.55 -7.76
N ARG A 167 -4.24 -8.30 -8.17
CA ARG A 167 -4.94 -7.30 -7.35
C ARG A 167 -6.42 -7.32 -7.65
N PRO A 168 -7.28 -7.56 -6.63
CA PRO A 168 -8.72 -7.52 -6.79
C PRO A 168 -9.26 -6.10 -6.68
N TYR A 169 -10.30 -5.80 -7.45
CA TYR A 169 -11.09 -4.58 -7.39
C TYR A 169 -12.56 -4.91 -7.61
N ILE A 170 -13.46 -4.07 -7.12
CA ILE A 170 -14.89 -4.18 -7.33
C ILE A 170 -15.34 -2.99 -8.17
N LEU A 171 -16.08 -3.26 -9.24
CA LEU A 171 -16.62 -2.19 -10.07
C LEU A 171 -17.78 -1.48 -9.39
N ASN A 172 -17.73 -0.16 -9.37
CA ASN A 172 -18.83 0.70 -8.96
C ASN A 172 -19.55 1.36 -10.15
N VAL A 173 -19.14 1.02 -11.35
CA VAL A 173 -19.70 1.50 -12.62
C VAL A 173 -19.86 0.35 -13.63
N ASP A 174 -20.79 0.47 -14.58
CA ASP A 174 -20.90 -0.46 -15.71
C ASP A 174 -19.86 -0.08 -16.78
N GLY A 175 -19.34 -1.07 -17.52
CA GLY A 175 -18.42 -0.78 -18.62
C GLY A 175 -17.84 -2.02 -19.31
N ALA A 176 -17.02 -1.78 -20.31
CA ALA A 176 -16.25 -2.77 -21.04
C ALA A 176 -14.83 -2.85 -20.49
N ILE A 177 -14.30 -4.04 -20.29
CA ILE A 177 -13.01 -4.27 -19.64
C ILE A 177 -11.90 -4.60 -20.65
N HIS A 178 -10.75 -3.93 -20.44
CA HIS A 178 -9.51 -4.17 -21.16
C HIS A 178 -8.99 -5.60 -20.97
N ASP A 179 -8.17 -6.11 -21.91
CA ASP A 179 -7.57 -7.45 -21.86
C ASP A 179 -6.55 -7.67 -20.72
N GLY A 180 -6.22 -6.63 -19.98
CA GLY A 180 -5.47 -6.67 -18.71
C GLY A 180 -6.30 -7.13 -17.50
N TRP A 181 -7.59 -7.38 -17.66
CA TRP A 181 -8.50 -7.78 -16.61
C TRP A 181 -9.00 -9.21 -16.75
N LEU A 182 -9.17 -9.87 -15.62
CA LEU A 182 -10.03 -11.03 -15.44
C LEU A 182 -11.27 -10.59 -14.65
N ALA A 183 -12.47 -10.84 -15.17
CA ALA A 183 -13.71 -10.62 -14.45
C ALA A 183 -14.11 -11.91 -13.75
N ILE A 184 -14.52 -11.78 -12.48
CA ILE A 184 -14.98 -12.86 -11.61
C ILE A 184 -16.45 -12.60 -11.28
N SER A 185 -17.29 -13.58 -11.54
CA SER A 185 -18.75 -13.51 -11.36
C SER A 185 -19.32 -14.84 -10.83
N ASN A 186 -20.63 -14.87 -10.55
CA ASN A 186 -21.36 -16.05 -10.08
C ASN A 186 -20.84 -16.60 -8.72
N TYR A 187 -20.36 -15.70 -7.85
CA TYR A 187 -19.85 -16.06 -6.51
C TYR A 187 -20.91 -15.97 -5.41
N GLU A 188 -22.04 -15.33 -5.68
CA GLU A 188 -23.01 -14.86 -4.66
C GLU A 188 -23.66 -16.00 -3.88
N ASN A 189 -23.73 -17.20 -4.47
CA ASN A 189 -24.29 -18.40 -3.82
C ASN A 189 -23.27 -19.12 -2.91
N SER A 190 -22.00 -18.76 -3.00
CA SER A 190 -20.90 -19.47 -2.33
C SER A 190 -20.05 -18.60 -1.42
N LEU A 191 -19.90 -17.32 -1.76
CA LEU A 191 -19.00 -16.40 -1.10
C LEU A 191 -19.68 -15.06 -0.80
N ASN A 192 -19.45 -14.56 0.41
CA ASN A 192 -19.72 -13.16 0.69
C ASN A 192 -18.74 -12.29 -0.13
N LYS A 193 -19.24 -11.20 -0.68
CA LYS A 193 -18.48 -10.27 -1.52
C LYS A 193 -17.20 -9.75 -0.83
N ASP A 194 -17.32 -9.36 0.43
CA ASP A 194 -16.20 -8.78 1.17
C ASP A 194 -15.20 -9.85 1.60
N TYR A 195 -15.68 -11.08 1.91
CA TYR A 195 -14.79 -12.22 2.12
C TYR A 195 -13.99 -12.55 0.85
N LEU A 196 -14.63 -12.57 -0.32
CA LEU A 196 -13.95 -12.75 -1.61
C LEU A 196 -12.88 -11.68 -1.84
N PHE A 197 -13.16 -10.43 -1.49
CA PHE A 197 -12.17 -9.35 -1.62
C PHE A 197 -10.96 -9.60 -0.72
N TYR A 198 -11.18 -9.94 0.55
CA TYR A 198 -10.09 -10.15 1.50
C TYR A 198 -9.25 -11.39 1.16
N ILE A 199 -9.88 -12.50 0.74
CA ILE A 199 -9.11 -13.69 0.36
C ILE A 199 -8.26 -13.45 -0.89
N LEU A 200 -8.79 -12.79 -1.91
CA LEU A 200 -8.02 -12.43 -3.10
C LEU A 200 -6.91 -11.42 -2.82
N SER A 201 -7.04 -10.63 -1.74
CA SER A 201 -6.02 -9.69 -1.26
C SER A 201 -4.98 -10.34 -0.34
N SER A 202 -5.20 -11.59 0.07
CA SER A 202 -4.36 -12.29 1.04
C SER A 202 -3.04 -12.81 0.44
N ASN A 203 -2.02 -12.94 1.30
CA ASN A 203 -0.76 -13.55 0.90
C ASN A 203 -0.91 -15.01 0.47
N VAL A 204 -1.93 -15.72 0.97
CA VAL A 204 -2.24 -17.11 0.61
C VAL A 204 -2.53 -17.24 -0.88
N VAL A 205 -3.38 -16.39 -1.41
CA VAL A 205 -3.72 -16.36 -2.84
C VAL A 205 -2.57 -15.79 -3.65
N TYR A 206 -1.94 -14.73 -3.18
CA TYR A 206 -0.81 -14.11 -3.89
C TYR A 206 0.38 -15.06 -4.06
N SER A 207 0.71 -15.85 -3.03
CA SER A 207 1.77 -16.86 -3.10
C SER A 207 1.47 -17.96 -4.13
N GLN A 208 0.21 -18.40 -4.24
CA GLN A 208 -0.20 -19.33 -5.28
C GLN A 208 -0.05 -18.72 -6.68
N PHE A 209 -0.43 -17.45 -6.86
CA PHE A 209 -0.21 -16.75 -8.13
C PHE A 209 1.27 -16.68 -8.50
N LEU A 210 2.14 -16.36 -7.53
CA LEU A 210 3.59 -16.33 -7.75
C LEU A 210 4.13 -17.71 -8.21
N SER A 211 3.68 -18.78 -7.56
CA SER A 211 4.07 -20.15 -7.92
C SER A 211 3.64 -20.48 -9.37
N LEU A 212 2.41 -20.15 -9.74
CA LEU A 212 1.84 -20.43 -11.07
C LEU A 212 2.51 -19.66 -12.21
N ILE A 213 3.17 -18.55 -11.95
CA ILE A 213 3.90 -17.77 -12.96
C ILE A 213 5.41 -17.92 -12.85
N SER A 214 5.91 -18.69 -11.88
CA SER A 214 7.34 -19.00 -11.74
C SER A 214 7.84 -19.70 -12.99
N GLY A 215 9.03 -19.26 -13.47
CA GLY A 215 9.65 -19.80 -14.69
C GLY A 215 9.05 -19.31 -16.02
N ALA A 216 7.99 -18.51 -16.00
CA ALA A 216 7.44 -17.94 -17.23
C ALA A 216 8.20 -16.67 -17.65
N VAL A 217 8.53 -16.57 -18.96
CA VAL A 217 9.17 -15.38 -19.55
C VAL A 217 8.27 -14.13 -19.39
N VAL A 218 6.95 -14.32 -19.53
CA VAL A 218 5.96 -13.27 -19.32
C VAL A 218 5.13 -13.60 -18.08
N LYS A 219 5.25 -12.78 -17.05
CA LYS A 219 4.46 -12.88 -15.81
C LYS A 219 3.02 -12.48 -16.09
N ASN A 220 2.19 -13.45 -16.46
CA ASN A 220 0.77 -13.23 -16.76
C ASN A 220 -0.10 -14.31 -16.12
N LEU A 221 -1.18 -13.87 -15.45
CA LEU A 221 -2.24 -14.73 -14.93
C LEU A 221 -3.32 -14.86 -16.01
N ASN A 222 -3.51 -16.06 -16.54
CA ASN A 222 -4.69 -16.36 -17.36
C ASN A 222 -5.85 -16.89 -16.50
N SER A 223 -7.04 -17.03 -17.09
CA SER A 223 -8.23 -17.53 -16.40
C SER A 223 -8.02 -18.92 -15.81
N ASP A 224 -7.32 -19.83 -16.52
CA ASP A 224 -7.10 -21.20 -16.06
C ASP A 224 -6.20 -21.25 -14.81
N LYS A 225 -5.15 -20.40 -14.77
CA LYS A 225 -4.29 -20.27 -13.59
C LYS A 225 -5.06 -19.76 -12.38
N VAL A 226 -5.88 -18.72 -12.57
CA VAL A 226 -6.70 -18.19 -11.47
C VAL A 226 -7.78 -19.19 -11.05
N ALA A 227 -8.37 -19.91 -12.00
CA ALA A 227 -9.34 -20.96 -11.74
C ALA A 227 -8.78 -22.11 -10.89
N SER A 228 -7.49 -22.42 -11.03
CA SER A 228 -6.85 -23.57 -10.39
C SER A 228 -6.36 -23.32 -8.94
N ILE A 229 -6.38 -22.08 -8.43
CA ILE A 229 -5.96 -21.81 -7.06
C ILE A 229 -6.86 -22.46 -6.03
N LEU A 230 -6.30 -22.72 -4.86
CA LEU A 230 -7.02 -23.27 -3.72
C LEU A 230 -7.57 -22.13 -2.84
N ILE A 231 -8.85 -22.22 -2.52
CA ILE A 231 -9.55 -21.26 -1.67
C ILE A 231 -10.02 -21.99 -0.42
N PRO A 232 -9.72 -21.51 0.81
CA PRO A 232 -10.34 -22.01 2.02
C PRO A 232 -11.76 -21.47 2.10
N LEU A 233 -12.73 -22.37 2.15
CA LEU A 233 -14.15 -22.03 2.18
C LEU A 233 -14.72 -22.28 3.57
N PRO A 234 -15.01 -21.22 4.37
CA PRO A 234 -15.74 -21.34 5.62
C PRO A 234 -17.25 -21.46 5.42
N PRO A 235 -17.99 -21.87 6.44
CA PRO A 235 -19.42 -21.68 6.50
C PRO A 235 -19.85 -20.24 6.20
N LEU A 236 -20.98 -20.06 5.49
CA LEU A 236 -21.43 -18.70 5.10
C LEU A 236 -21.61 -17.75 6.30
N ALA A 237 -22.13 -18.27 7.43
CA ALA A 237 -22.28 -17.48 8.65
C ALA A 237 -20.92 -17.07 9.23
N GLU A 238 -19.92 -17.94 9.12
CA GLU A 238 -18.57 -17.64 9.58
C GLU A 238 -17.86 -16.63 8.67
N GLN A 239 -18.09 -16.66 7.35
CA GLN A 239 -17.56 -15.64 6.44
C GLN A 239 -17.94 -14.23 6.93
N GLN A 240 -19.18 -14.04 7.36
CA GLN A 240 -19.65 -12.75 7.86
C GLN A 240 -18.93 -12.33 9.14
N ARG A 241 -18.77 -13.24 10.12
CA ARG A 241 -18.03 -12.96 11.35
C ARG A 241 -16.55 -12.65 11.08
N ILE A 242 -15.94 -13.34 10.12
CA ILE A 242 -14.57 -13.07 9.68
C ILE A 242 -14.43 -11.65 9.12
N ILE A 243 -15.38 -11.22 8.28
CA ILE A 243 -15.38 -9.87 7.70
C ILE A 243 -15.46 -8.82 8.81
N GLU A 244 -16.42 -8.94 9.72
CA GLU A 244 -16.61 -8.03 10.84
C GLU A 244 -15.33 -7.94 11.72
N ALA A 245 -14.70 -9.08 11.98
CA ALA A 245 -13.46 -9.12 12.75
C ALA A 245 -12.27 -8.49 11.98
N ILE A 246 -12.16 -8.72 10.68
CA ILE A 246 -11.14 -8.08 9.83
C ILE A 246 -11.34 -6.56 9.83
N GLU A 247 -12.54 -6.07 9.58
CA GLU A 247 -12.83 -4.64 9.47
C GLU A 247 -12.55 -3.93 10.82
N SER A 248 -13.04 -4.49 11.92
CA SER A 248 -12.74 -3.98 13.26
C SER A 248 -11.24 -3.96 13.58
N ALA A 249 -10.50 -5.00 13.15
CA ALA A 249 -9.05 -5.04 13.34
C ALA A 249 -8.31 -4.03 12.45
N LEU A 250 -8.75 -3.84 11.22
CA LEU A 250 -8.14 -2.88 10.29
C LEU A 250 -8.32 -1.43 10.73
N GLU A 251 -9.46 -1.06 11.32
CA GLU A 251 -9.65 0.27 11.93
C GLU A 251 -8.57 0.56 12.98
N LYS A 252 -8.30 -0.41 13.87
CA LYS A 252 -7.24 -0.28 14.88
C LYS A 252 -5.83 -0.22 14.27
N VAL A 253 -5.62 -0.91 13.15
CA VAL A 253 -4.35 -0.82 12.42
C VAL A 253 -4.16 0.55 11.78
N ASP A 254 -5.22 1.18 11.31
CA ASP A 254 -5.14 2.53 10.74
C ASP A 254 -4.82 3.57 11.83
N GLU A 255 -5.42 3.47 13.03
CA GLU A 255 -5.04 4.29 14.20
C GLU A 255 -3.57 4.06 14.61
N TYR A 256 -3.13 2.81 14.61
CA TYR A 256 -1.73 2.45 14.87
C TYR A 256 -0.80 3.03 13.81
N ALA A 257 -1.20 3.02 12.53
CA ALA A 257 -0.41 3.53 11.42
C ALA A 257 -0.12 5.03 11.54
N GLU A 258 -1.07 5.83 12.02
CA GLU A 258 -0.85 7.26 12.27
C GLU A 258 0.26 7.46 13.31
N SER A 259 0.19 6.73 14.43
CA SER A 259 1.18 6.81 15.50
C SER A 259 2.56 6.29 15.05
N TYR A 260 2.57 5.19 14.31
CA TYR A 260 3.79 4.58 13.75
C TYR A 260 4.49 5.54 12.77
N ASN A 261 3.76 6.11 11.81
CA ASN A 261 4.32 7.03 10.83
C ASN A 261 4.84 8.32 11.49
N ARG A 262 4.15 8.81 12.53
CA ARG A 262 4.61 9.96 13.30
C ARG A 262 5.92 9.67 14.02
N LEU A 263 6.06 8.48 14.62
CA LEU A 263 7.29 8.06 15.29
C LEU A 263 8.45 7.93 14.30
N GLU A 264 8.22 7.28 13.15
CA GLU A 264 9.23 7.17 12.08
C GLU A 264 9.70 8.55 11.59
N GLN A 265 8.77 9.48 11.43
CA GLN A 265 9.12 10.84 11.02
C GLN A 265 9.96 11.54 12.09
N LEU A 266 9.59 11.40 13.37
CA LEU A 266 10.36 11.97 14.49
C LEU A 266 11.78 11.39 14.53
N ASP A 267 11.92 10.08 14.43
CA ASP A 267 13.22 9.40 14.42
C ASP A 267 14.11 9.88 13.26
N LYS A 268 13.53 10.05 12.08
CA LYS A 268 14.23 10.54 10.89
C LYS A 268 14.69 12.00 11.02
N GLU A 269 13.88 12.86 11.63
CA GLU A 269 14.16 14.28 11.78
C GLU A 269 15.02 14.59 13.01
N PHE A 270 15.03 13.71 14.01
CA PHE A 270 15.66 13.92 15.30
C PHE A 270 17.16 14.29 15.21
N PRO A 271 18.01 13.57 14.44
CA PRO A 271 19.43 13.89 14.36
C PRO A 271 19.69 15.33 13.87
N ASP A 272 18.94 15.76 12.86
CA ASP A 272 19.10 17.11 12.31
C ASP A 272 18.57 18.19 13.25
N LYS A 273 17.45 17.93 13.93
CA LYS A 273 16.91 18.85 14.95
C LYS A 273 17.85 18.96 16.14
N LEU A 274 18.38 17.83 16.60
CA LEU A 274 19.36 17.80 17.70
C LEU A 274 20.62 18.59 17.34
N LYS A 275 21.18 18.35 16.14
CA LYS A 275 22.35 19.10 15.66
C LYS A 275 22.11 20.61 15.61
N LYS A 276 20.94 21.02 15.06
CA LYS A 276 20.57 22.45 15.03
C LYS A 276 20.43 23.03 16.43
N SER A 277 19.83 22.29 17.36
CA SER A 277 19.66 22.71 18.75
C SER A 277 21.04 22.88 19.44
N ILE A 278 21.95 21.90 19.27
CA ILE A 278 23.31 21.98 19.84
C ILE A 278 24.05 23.19 19.27
N LEU A 279 23.98 23.42 17.96
CA LEU A 279 24.60 24.60 17.34
C LEU A 279 24.00 25.91 17.86
N GLN A 280 22.70 25.96 18.05
CA GLN A 280 22.05 27.13 18.62
C GLN A 280 22.50 27.39 20.06
N TYR A 281 22.60 26.37 20.90
CA TYR A 281 23.11 26.47 22.25
C TYR A 281 24.60 26.94 22.27
N ALA A 282 25.43 26.42 21.34
CA ALA A 282 26.78 26.85 21.17
C ALA A 282 26.85 28.35 20.79
N MET A 283 26.04 28.78 19.83
CA MET A 283 26.00 30.18 19.39
C MET A 283 25.47 31.16 20.45
N GLN A 284 24.68 30.67 21.40
CA GLN A 284 24.22 31.43 22.56
C GLN A 284 25.20 31.42 23.73
N GLY A 285 26.34 30.73 23.60
CA GLY A 285 27.32 30.57 24.71
C GLY A 285 26.82 29.69 25.86
N LYS A 286 25.75 28.89 25.63
CA LYS A 286 25.10 28.05 26.67
C LYS A 286 25.58 26.60 26.65
N LEU A 287 26.42 26.22 25.68
CA LEU A 287 26.86 24.82 25.53
C LEU A 287 27.97 24.46 26.52
N VAL A 288 28.84 25.43 26.86
CA VAL A 288 29.91 25.31 27.83
C VAL A 288 29.81 26.45 28.84
N GLU A 289 30.27 26.21 30.07
CA GLU A 289 30.34 27.25 31.09
C GLU A 289 31.35 28.31 30.69
N GLN A 290 31.05 29.57 30.98
CA GLN A 290 31.98 30.67 30.72
C GLN A 290 33.08 30.66 31.81
N ASP A 291 34.36 30.68 31.42
CA ASP A 291 35.48 30.77 32.34
C ASP A 291 35.81 32.26 32.59
N PRO A 292 35.71 32.73 33.83
CA PRO A 292 36.07 34.14 34.15
C PRO A 292 37.55 34.46 33.94
N ASN A 293 38.41 33.45 33.78
CA ASN A 293 39.83 33.62 33.51
C ASN A 293 40.15 33.68 32.00
N ASP A 294 39.16 33.46 31.14
CA ASP A 294 39.34 33.58 29.69
C ASP A 294 39.76 35.03 29.33
N GLU A 295 40.62 35.17 28.32
CA GLU A 295 40.98 36.46 27.77
C GLU A 295 39.70 37.18 27.24
N SER A 296 39.54 38.46 27.64
CA SER A 296 38.36 39.20 27.20
C SER A 296 38.36 39.43 25.68
N VAL A 297 37.16 39.52 25.12
CA VAL A 297 37.01 39.74 23.67
C VAL A 297 37.58 41.06 23.21
N GLU A 298 37.69 42.09 24.11
CA GLU A 298 38.32 43.37 23.84
C GLU A 298 39.82 43.20 23.53
N VAL A 299 40.53 42.40 24.35
CA VAL A 299 41.95 42.09 24.13
C VAL A 299 42.17 41.32 22.85
N LEU A 300 41.27 40.34 22.55
CA LEU A 300 41.29 39.62 21.27
C LEU A 300 41.10 40.56 20.08
N LEU A 301 40.15 41.49 20.16
CA LEU A 301 39.89 42.47 19.11
C LEU A 301 41.06 43.42 18.90
N GLU A 302 41.78 43.82 19.96
CA GLU A 302 43.00 44.62 19.85
C GLU A 302 44.12 43.85 19.12
N LYS A 303 44.33 42.59 19.44
CA LYS A 303 45.27 41.71 18.73
C LYS A 303 44.93 41.60 17.24
N ILE A 304 43.64 41.39 16.92
CA ILE A 304 43.18 41.31 15.53
C ILE A 304 43.41 42.65 14.79
N ARG A 305 43.15 43.80 15.43
CA ARG A 305 43.44 45.12 14.85
C ARG A 305 44.94 45.32 14.57
N ALA A 306 45.81 44.95 15.52
CA ALA A 306 47.29 45.04 15.36
C ALA A 306 47.76 44.14 14.19
N GLU A 307 47.23 42.93 14.07
CA GLU A 307 47.59 42.02 12.97
C GLU A 307 47.07 42.53 11.60
N LYS A 308 45.88 43.08 11.55
CA LYS A 308 45.33 43.71 10.32
C LYS A 308 46.17 44.93 9.93
N GLN A 309 46.60 45.75 10.88
CA GLN A 309 47.47 46.90 10.64
C GLN A 309 48.77 46.44 9.99
N LYS A 310 49.43 45.42 10.55
CA LYS A 310 50.66 44.85 10.01
C LYS A 310 50.47 44.33 8.58
N LEU A 311 49.38 43.59 8.33
CA LEU A 311 49.07 43.07 6.99
C LEU A 311 48.80 44.19 5.98
N PHE A 312 48.25 45.31 6.42
CA PHE A 312 48.05 46.48 5.60
C PHE A 312 49.39 47.15 5.25
N GLU A 313 50.28 47.33 6.22
CA GLU A 313 51.62 47.87 6.01
C GLU A 313 52.50 47.02 5.08
N GLU A 314 52.30 45.70 5.15
CA GLU A 314 52.88 44.71 4.21
C GLU A 314 52.21 44.70 2.83
N GLY A 315 51.13 45.48 2.62
CA GLY A 315 50.41 45.53 1.34
C GLY A 315 49.56 44.30 1.05
N LYS A 316 49.29 43.44 2.04
CA LYS A 316 48.53 42.20 1.88
C LYS A 316 47.00 42.39 1.93
N ILE A 317 46.53 43.45 2.60
CA ILE A 317 45.10 43.81 2.67
C ILE A 317 44.90 45.29 2.33
N LYS A 318 43.68 45.69 2.00
CA LYS A 318 43.35 47.06 1.63
C LYS A 318 42.86 47.85 2.84
N LYS A 319 42.95 49.18 2.78
CA LYS A 319 42.52 50.08 3.86
C LYS A 319 41.09 49.82 4.33
N LYS A 320 40.18 49.43 3.41
CA LYS A 320 38.77 49.09 3.74
C LYS A 320 38.65 47.81 4.62
N ASP A 321 39.68 46.95 4.62
CA ASP A 321 39.66 45.66 5.34
C ASP A 321 40.23 45.82 6.77
N LEU A 322 40.70 47.03 7.15
CA LEU A 322 41.20 47.35 8.50
C LEU A 322 40.08 47.42 9.53
N ASP A 323 38.91 47.86 9.13
CA ASP A 323 37.80 48.13 10.05
C ASP A 323 37.19 46.83 10.58
N ILE A 324 36.80 46.83 11.86
CA ILE A 324 36.08 45.75 12.51
C ILE A 324 34.75 46.34 12.98
N SER A 325 33.67 46.02 12.27
CA SER A 325 32.33 46.46 12.64
C SER A 325 31.80 45.66 13.83
N ILE A 326 31.81 46.29 15.01
CA ILE A 326 31.22 45.72 16.23
C ILE A 326 29.74 46.09 16.24
N VAL A 327 28.87 45.14 16.60
CA VAL A 327 27.44 45.38 16.83
C VAL A 327 27.22 45.53 18.34
N SER A 328 26.72 46.68 18.77
CA SER A 328 26.40 46.98 20.16
C SER A 328 24.91 47.12 20.38
N GLN A 329 24.44 46.78 21.57
CA GLN A 329 23.05 47.00 21.97
C GLN A 329 22.94 48.39 22.59
N GLY A 330 22.00 49.22 22.13
CA GLY A 330 21.67 50.51 22.71
C GLY A 330 20.72 50.41 23.91
N ASP A 331 20.52 51.53 24.59
CA ASP A 331 19.62 51.64 25.75
C ASP A 331 18.16 51.35 25.40
N ASP A 332 17.79 51.40 24.12
CA ASP A 332 16.48 51.13 23.59
C ASP A 332 16.29 49.64 23.21
N ASN A 333 17.24 48.78 23.62
CA ASN A 333 17.30 47.37 23.24
C ASN A 333 17.51 47.12 21.73
N SER A 334 17.75 48.15 20.93
CA SER A 334 18.07 48.00 19.51
C SER A 334 19.55 47.71 19.33
N TYR A 335 19.92 47.06 18.24
CA TYR A 335 21.32 46.73 17.93
C TYR A 335 21.88 47.70 16.86
N TYR A 336 23.04 48.27 17.10
CA TYR A 336 23.68 49.26 16.26
C TYR A 336 25.03 48.76 15.76
N GLY A 337 25.30 48.96 14.48
CA GLY A 337 26.63 48.78 13.89
C GLY A 337 27.46 50.08 13.98
N ASN A 338 28.73 50.04 13.56
CA ASN A 338 29.67 51.16 13.65
C ASN A 338 29.23 52.48 12.92
N LYS A 339 28.07 52.56 12.31
CA LYS A 339 27.54 53.71 11.56
C LYS A 339 26.13 54.12 11.96
N ASP A 340 25.73 53.91 13.20
CA ASP A 340 24.40 54.28 13.76
C ASP A 340 23.20 53.70 12.95
N GLU A 341 23.41 52.70 12.10
CA GLU A 341 22.35 51.99 11.41
C GLU A 341 21.82 50.86 12.29
N THR A 342 20.52 50.92 12.63
CA THR A 342 19.83 49.79 13.27
C THR A 342 19.99 48.54 12.43
N THR A 343 20.48 47.49 13.03
CA THR A 343 20.60 46.18 12.38
C THR A 343 19.48 45.27 12.90
N SER A 344 18.89 44.47 11.99
CA SER A 344 17.90 43.45 12.37
C SER A 344 18.50 42.24 13.11
N TYR A 345 19.75 42.36 13.58
CA TYR A 345 20.54 41.33 14.29
C TYR A 345 21.17 41.91 15.53
N PRO A 346 21.43 41.12 16.56
CA PRO A 346 21.43 39.66 16.63
C PRO A 346 20.12 39.03 17.03
N ILE A 347 19.93 37.76 16.63
CA ILE A 347 18.73 36.96 16.87
C ILE A 347 18.75 36.32 18.29
N TYR A 348 19.91 36.27 18.95
CA TYR A 348 20.11 35.57 20.22
C TYR A 348 20.77 36.49 21.26
N GLU A 349 20.35 36.30 22.53
CA GLU A 349 21.17 36.79 23.65
C GLU A 349 22.44 35.97 23.74
N ILE A 350 23.59 36.63 23.88
CA ILE A 350 24.92 36.04 24.06
C ILE A 350 25.51 36.42 25.41
N PRO A 351 26.47 35.67 25.98
CA PRO A 351 27.15 36.04 27.20
C PRO A 351 27.76 37.44 27.16
N GLU A 352 27.84 38.11 28.30
CA GLU A 352 28.43 39.47 28.42
C GLU A 352 29.88 39.55 27.93
N ALA A 353 30.61 38.44 28.02
CA ALA A 353 32.00 38.34 27.53
C ALA A 353 32.09 38.28 26.00
N TRP A 354 30.99 38.08 25.29
CA TRP A 354 30.97 37.94 23.83
C TRP A 354 30.58 39.24 23.12
N ARG A 355 30.96 39.36 21.86
CA ARG A 355 30.54 40.49 20.98
C ARG A 355 30.11 39.99 19.63
N TYR A 356 29.09 40.61 19.09
CA TYR A 356 28.72 40.44 17.68
C TYR A 356 29.60 41.32 16.80
N ILE A 357 30.18 40.72 15.78
CA ILE A 357 30.93 41.44 14.77
C ILE A 357 30.40 41.12 13.39
N LYS A 358 30.43 42.09 12.46
CA LYS A 358 30.10 41.83 11.05
C LYS A 358 31.27 41.13 10.40
N PHE A 359 30.98 40.11 9.64
CA PHE A 359 31.97 39.48 8.75
C PHE A 359 32.20 40.44 7.58
N ALA A 360 33.40 40.98 7.43
CA ALA A 360 33.78 41.96 6.40
C ALA A 360 34.30 41.25 5.13
#